data_40ce48fd3782a9522c81707c256dd786
#
_entry.id   40ce48fd3782a9522c81707c256dd786
#
_cell.length_a   1.000
_cell.length_b   1.000
_cell.length_c   1.000
_cell.angle_alpha   90.00
_cell.angle_beta   90.00
_cell.angle_gamma   90.00
#
_symmetry.space_group_name_H-M   'P 1'
#
loop_
_entity.id
_entity.type
_entity.pdbx_description
1 polymer ?
#
loop_
_entity_poly.entity_id
_entity_poly.type
_entity_poly.pdbx_seq_one_letter_code
_entity_poly.pdbx_strand_id
1 'polypeptide(L)'
;MERKQLHIMAIGAHVGDMELTAGGVLAQHAAMGDKITIVNMTPGEKGNPPHLTVEQYAEQKIREAREFAEMLGGQSIVLDYKDGELPDTDEPRFRVADLIREHKPNILITHWKNSMHKDHSTTSRIVVDAQFYAGIKGFERENPAHFAGGPYFAENWEDPYDFKPYTYIDISKGYLLWVEALKKIWFVTNSTSFKYFEYYDALSKIRGCEARKSRAQAFAVDPLSMKQIKESF
;
A
#
# COMPACT_ATOMS: atom_id res chain seq x y z
N MET A 1 22.62 -19.72 3.17
CA MET A 1 21.70 -19.63 2.01
C MET A 1 21.47 -18.15 1.75
N GLU A 2 21.68 -17.69 0.53
CA GLU A 2 21.34 -16.32 0.14
C GLU A 2 19.82 -16.13 0.25
N ARG A 3 19.42 -14.96 0.77
CA ARG A 3 18.01 -14.58 0.86
C ARG A 3 17.43 -14.43 -0.55
N LYS A 4 16.34 -15.11 -0.85
CA LYS A 4 15.63 -14.92 -2.12
C LYS A 4 15.05 -13.50 -2.16
N GLN A 5 15.28 -12.79 -3.27
CA GLN A 5 14.66 -11.50 -3.53
C GLN A 5 13.13 -11.63 -3.55
N LEU A 6 12.46 -10.74 -2.86
CA LEU A 6 11.01 -10.62 -2.88
C LEU A 6 10.56 -9.50 -3.83
N HIS A 7 9.29 -9.55 -4.21
CA HIS A 7 8.60 -8.46 -4.87
C HIS A 7 7.39 -8.08 -4.02
N ILE A 8 7.38 -6.86 -3.50
CA ILE A 8 6.29 -6.31 -2.67
C ILE A 8 5.45 -5.38 -3.55
N MET A 9 4.14 -5.62 -3.59
CA MET A 9 3.18 -4.76 -4.27
C MET A 9 2.22 -4.18 -3.23
N ALA A 10 2.22 -2.85 -3.11
CA ALA A 10 1.29 -2.11 -2.25
C ALA A 10 0.24 -1.43 -3.13
N ILE A 11 -1.04 -1.62 -2.81
CA ILE A 11 -2.17 -1.14 -3.61
C ILE A 11 -3.04 -0.24 -2.72
N GLY A 12 -3.02 1.07 -2.99
CA GLY A 12 -3.78 2.10 -2.30
C GLY A 12 -4.90 2.68 -3.15
N ALA A 13 -5.84 3.35 -2.50
CA ALA A 13 -6.90 4.08 -3.18
C ALA A 13 -6.36 5.34 -3.85
N HIS A 14 -5.52 6.09 -3.15
CA HIS A 14 -4.99 7.37 -3.60
C HIS A 14 -3.47 7.43 -3.48
N VAL A 15 -2.84 8.25 -4.29
CA VAL A 15 -1.41 8.58 -4.13
C VAL A 15 -1.19 9.19 -2.73
N GLY A 16 -0.29 8.60 -1.96
CA GLY A 16 0.02 8.97 -0.59
C GLY A 16 -0.42 7.94 0.45
N ASP A 17 -1.45 7.14 0.17
CA ASP A 17 -1.97 6.16 1.12
C ASP A 17 -0.93 5.10 1.49
N MET A 18 -0.44 4.37 0.51
CA MET A 18 0.56 3.31 0.75
C MET A 18 1.94 3.88 1.03
N GLU A 19 2.23 5.05 0.50
CA GLU A 19 3.46 5.80 0.78
C GLU A 19 3.58 6.17 2.27
N LEU A 20 2.46 6.49 2.92
CA LEU A 20 2.40 6.77 4.36
C LEU A 20 2.28 5.48 5.20
N THR A 21 1.31 4.64 4.89
CA THR A 21 0.89 3.52 5.75
C THR A 21 1.79 2.28 5.63
N ALA A 22 2.43 2.09 4.48
CA ALA A 22 3.33 0.97 4.20
C ALA A 22 4.74 1.43 3.74
N GLY A 23 4.93 2.72 3.49
CA GLY A 23 6.17 3.25 2.87
C GLY A 23 7.44 2.93 3.63
N GLY A 24 7.40 2.85 4.97
CA GLY A 24 8.53 2.43 5.78
C GLY A 24 8.93 0.97 5.52
N VAL A 25 7.93 0.08 5.36
CA VAL A 25 8.16 -1.33 4.99
C VAL A 25 8.70 -1.42 3.57
N LEU A 26 8.13 -0.66 2.63
CA LEU A 26 8.62 -0.62 1.24
C LEU A 26 10.08 -0.15 1.18
N ALA A 27 10.45 0.90 1.93
CA ALA A 27 11.82 1.39 2.03
C ALA A 27 12.77 0.37 2.69
N GLN A 28 12.30 -0.36 3.72
CA GLN A 28 13.05 -1.43 4.36
C GLN A 28 13.34 -2.57 3.36
N HIS A 29 12.36 -2.98 2.57
CA HIS A 29 12.50 -4.01 1.55
C HIS A 29 13.40 -3.53 0.39
N ALA A 30 13.27 -2.28 -0.04
CA ALA A 30 14.17 -1.66 -1.02
C ALA A 30 15.63 -1.70 -0.56
N ALA A 31 15.90 -1.34 0.70
CA ALA A 31 17.25 -1.43 1.29
C ALA A 31 17.79 -2.87 1.39
N MET A 32 16.92 -3.88 1.30
CA MET A 32 17.29 -5.30 1.25
C MET A 32 17.44 -5.83 -0.18
N GLY A 33 17.27 -4.98 -1.20
CA GLY A 33 17.38 -5.32 -2.62
C GLY A 33 16.10 -5.97 -3.21
N ASP A 34 14.94 -5.85 -2.54
CA ASP A 34 13.67 -6.35 -3.03
C ASP A 34 13.07 -5.42 -4.09
N LYS A 35 12.19 -5.96 -4.93
CA LYS A 35 11.42 -5.20 -5.90
C LYS A 35 10.20 -4.56 -5.24
N ILE A 36 9.93 -3.29 -5.60
CA ILE A 36 8.81 -2.53 -5.08
C ILE A 36 7.91 -2.07 -6.23
N THR A 37 6.63 -2.32 -6.11
CA THR A 37 5.59 -1.74 -6.97
C THR A 37 4.51 -1.11 -6.10
N ILE A 38 4.17 0.14 -6.37
CA ILE A 38 3.07 0.85 -5.73
C ILE A 38 2.00 1.07 -6.78
N VAL A 39 0.78 0.64 -6.49
CA VAL A 39 -0.39 0.86 -7.35
C VAL A 39 -1.36 1.77 -6.62
N ASN A 40 -1.76 2.84 -7.25
CA ASN A 40 -2.78 3.75 -6.74
C ASN A 40 -4.00 3.67 -7.66
N MET A 41 -5.18 3.39 -7.12
CA MET A 41 -6.41 3.26 -7.92
C MET A 41 -6.79 4.59 -8.56
N THR A 42 -6.56 5.70 -7.86
CA THR A 42 -6.82 7.07 -8.30
C THR A 42 -5.62 7.96 -7.96
N PRO A 43 -5.47 9.12 -8.57
CA PRO A 43 -4.50 10.12 -8.13
C PRO A 43 -4.82 10.71 -6.73
N GLY A 44 -6.09 10.73 -6.31
CA GLY A 44 -6.54 11.47 -5.12
C GLY A 44 -6.65 12.97 -5.39
N GLU A 45 -7.16 13.32 -6.58
CA GLU A 45 -7.10 14.67 -7.15
C GLU A 45 -8.10 15.65 -6.54
N LYS A 46 -9.19 15.16 -5.94
CA LYS A 46 -10.24 16.04 -5.40
C LYS A 46 -9.87 16.73 -4.08
N GLY A 47 -8.77 16.30 -3.45
CA GLY A 47 -8.16 16.99 -2.33
C GLY A 47 -7.28 18.18 -2.76
N ASN A 48 -7.47 18.74 -3.94
CA ASN A 48 -6.62 19.81 -4.52
C ASN A 48 -6.58 21.07 -3.63
N PRO A 49 -5.37 21.66 -3.45
CA PRO A 49 -5.24 22.91 -2.74
C PRO A 49 -5.84 24.06 -3.58
N PRO A 50 -6.23 25.21 -2.95
CA PRO A 50 -6.95 26.30 -3.61
C PRO A 50 -6.26 26.92 -4.84
N HIS A 51 -4.96 26.74 -4.96
CA HIS A 51 -4.16 27.33 -6.05
C HIS A 51 -3.99 26.38 -7.26
N LEU A 52 -4.54 25.16 -7.20
CA LEU A 52 -4.49 24.18 -8.29
C LEU A 52 -5.90 23.75 -8.67
N THR A 53 -6.10 23.48 -9.97
CA THR A 53 -7.30 22.76 -10.42
C THR A 53 -7.19 21.28 -10.07
N VAL A 54 -8.31 20.55 -10.16
CA VAL A 54 -8.35 19.10 -9.95
C VAL A 54 -7.40 18.39 -10.93
N GLU A 55 -7.41 18.79 -12.20
CA GLU A 55 -6.56 18.21 -13.25
C GLU A 55 -5.07 18.47 -12.99
N GLN A 56 -4.71 19.71 -12.63
CA GLN A 56 -3.33 20.07 -12.29
C GLN A 56 -2.83 19.29 -11.08
N TYR A 57 -3.72 19.08 -10.09
CA TYR A 57 -3.35 18.32 -8.92
C TYR A 57 -3.22 16.81 -9.22
N ALA A 58 -4.06 16.27 -10.11
CA ALA A 58 -3.89 14.89 -10.59
C ALA A 58 -2.51 14.69 -11.24
N GLU A 59 -2.10 15.59 -12.16
CA GLU A 59 -0.78 15.53 -12.78
C GLU A 59 0.36 15.62 -11.76
N GLN A 60 0.21 16.51 -10.75
CA GLN A 60 1.18 16.64 -9.68
C GLN A 60 1.27 15.33 -8.87
N LYS A 61 0.17 14.77 -8.43
CA LYS A 61 0.11 13.54 -7.63
C LYS A 61 0.71 12.34 -8.38
N ILE A 62 0.44 12.19 -9.68
CA ILE A 62 1.03 11.15 -10.51
C ILE A 62 2.57 11.29 -10.57
N ARG A 63 3.06 12.52 -10.73
CA ARG A 63 4.50 12.80 -10.72
C ARG A 63 5.12 12.48 -9.35
N GLU A 64 4.48 12.90 -8.26
CA GLU A 64 4.92 12.67 -6.88
C GLU A 64 5.00 11.16 -6.56
N ALA A 65 3.99 10.38 -6.96
CA ALA A 65 3.97 8.93 -6.79
C ALA A 65 5.16 8.25 -7.50
N ARG A 66 5.46 8.71 -8.73
CA ARG A 66 6.63 8.22 -9.47
C ARG A 66 7.93 8.57 -8.76
N GLU A 67 8.11 9.83 -8.36
CA GLU A 67 9.33 10.28 -7.66
C GLU A 67 9.53 9.55 -6.33
N PHE A 68 8.47 9.30 -5.57
CA PHE A 68 8.54 8.49 -4.35
C PHE A 68 9.03 7.07 -4.66
N ALA A 69 8.42 6.40 -5.63
CA ALA A 69 8.78 5.03 -6.00
C ALA A 69 10.22 4.94 -6.53
N GLU A 70 10.66 5.90 -7.36
CA GLU A 70 12.03 5.99 -7.89
C GLU A 70 13.06 6.12 -6.76
N MET A 71 12.79 6.86 -5.71
CA MET A 71 13.67 6.95 -4.54
C MET A 71 13.88 5.60 -3.84
N LEU A 72 12.89 4.72 -3.91
CA LEU A 72 12.98 3.35 -3.39
C LEU A 72 13.57 2.37 -4.43
N GLY A 73 13.97 2.84 -5.62
CA GLY A 73 14.38 1.96 -6.73
C GLY A 73 13.24 1.09 -7.25
N GLY A 74 11.99 1.49 -7.03
CA GLY A 74 10.76 0.81 -7.41
C GLY A 74 10.03 1.52 -8.55
N GLN A 75 8.78 1.14 -8.74
CA GLN A 75 7.89 1.75 -9.73
C GLN A 75 6.53 2.10 -9.12
N SER A 76 5.88 3.12 -9.65
CA SER A 76 4.50 3.49 -9.34
C SER A 76 3.62 3.35 -10.57
N ILE A 77 2.40 2.85 -10.36
CA ILE A 77 1.32 2.74 -11.36
C ILE A 77 0.13 3.48 -10.77
N VAL A 78 -0.31 4.55 -11.40
CA VAL A 78 -1.52 5.28 -11.02
C VAL A 78 -2.58 4.98 -12.06
N LEU A 79 -3.69 4.37 -11.62
CA LEU A 79 -4.83 4.07 -12.47
C LEU A 79 -5.68 5.33 -12.68
N ASP A 80 -6.57 5.28 -13.65
CA ASP A 80 -7.35 6.43 -14.14
C ASP A 80 -8.76 6.53 -13.55
N TYR A 81 -9.02 5.84 -12.41
CA TYR A 81 -10.27 6.05 -11.69
C TYR A 81 -10.26 7.42 -11.01
N LYS A 82 -11.45 7.97 -10.77
CA LYS A 82 -11.61 9.27 -10.14
C LYS A 82 -11.73 9.14 -8.63
N ASP A 83 -11.07 10.02 -7.91
CA ASP A 83 -11.15 10.14 -6.45
C ASP A 83 -12.61 10.29 -5.99
N GLY A 84 -13.00 9.53 -4.96
CA GLY A 84 -14.36 9.47 -4.42
C GLY A 84 -15.38 8.73 -5.31
N GLU A 85 -14.97 8.27 -6.49
CA GLU A 85 -15.85 7.62 -7.47
C GLU A 85 -15.39 6.21 -7.85
N LEU A 86 -14.45 5.62 -7.11
CA LEU A 86 -13.95 4.27 -7.39
C LEU A 86 -15.11 3.27 -7.43
N PRO A 87 -15.35 2.58 -8.58
CA PRO A 87 -16.46 1.64 -8.70
C PRO A 87 -16.16 0.33 -7.99
N ASP A 88 -17.18 -0.22 -7.31
CA ASP A 88 -17.12 -1.53 -6.67
C ASP A 88 -17.74 -2.58 -7.62
N THR A 89 -17.04 -2.87 -8.72
CA THR A 89 -17.47 -3.76 -9.81
C THR A 89 -16.37 -4.74 -10.18
N ASP A 90 -16.65 -5.67 -11.09
CA ASP A 90 -15.67 -6.67 -11.55
C ASP A 90 -14.55 -6.06 -12.41
N GLU A 91 -14.82 -4.93 -13.09
CA GLU A 91 -13.82 -4.30 -13.95
C GLU A 91 -12.53 -3.93 -13.19
N PRO A 92 -12.55 -3.13 -12.08
CA PRO A 92 -11.33 -2.83 -11.35
C PRO A 92 -10.72 -4.07 -10.66
N ARG A 93 -11.53 -5.07 -10.28
CA ARG A 93 -11.02 -6.34 -9.74
C ARG A 93 -10.17 -7.07 -10.75
N PHE A 94 -10.66 -7.20 -11.99
CA PHE A 94 -9.90 -7.85 -13.05
C PHE A 94 -8.68 -7.03 -13.46
N ARG A 95 -8.77 -5.71 -13.49
CA ARG A 95 -7.63 -4.84 -13.79
C ARG A 95 -6.51 -5.00 -12.76
N VAL A 96 -6.83 -5.05 -11.48
CA VAL A 96 -5.85 -5.33 -10.43
C VAL A 96 -5.33 -6.78 -10.50
N ALA A 97 -6.18 -7.77 -10.81
CA ALA A 97 -5.75 -9.15 -11.00
C ALA A 97 -4.76 -9.28 -12.17
N ASP A 98 -4.95 -8.53 -13.25
CA ASP A 98 -4.01 -8.50 -14.37
C ASP A 98 -2.65 -7.92 -13.95
N LEU A 99 -2.63 -6.84 -13.17
CA LEU A 99 -1.39 -6.29 -12.61
C LEU A 99 -0.68 -7.30 -11.69
N ILE A 100 -1.42 -8.04 -10.86
CA ILE A 100 -0.84 -9.10 -10.02
C ILE A 100 -0.21 -10.19 -10.89
N ARG A 101 -0.86 -10.61 -11.96
CA ARG A 101 -0.33 -11.64 -12.89
C ARG A 101 0.88 -11.16 -13.69
N GLU A 102 0.86 -9.90 -14.11
CA GLU A 102 1.94 -9.29 -14.89
C GLU A 102 3.21 -9.13 -14.04
N HIS A 103 3.06 -8.50 -12.88
CA HIS A 103 4.19 -8.15 -12.02
C HIS A 103 4.65 -9.28 -11.10
N LYS A 104 3.81 -10.28 -10.86
CA LYS A 104 4.09 -11.49 -10.05
C LYS A 104 4.65 -11.17 -8.66
N PRO A 105 3.99 -10.31 -7.85
CA PRO A 105 4.46 -10.01 -6.51
C PRO A 105 4.43 -11.26 -5.62
N ASN A 106 5.33 -11.29 -4.64
CA ASN A 106 5.31 -12.29 -3.59
C ASN A 106 4.32 -11.92 -2.48
N ILE A 107 4.18 -10.60 -2.21
CA ILE A 107 3.40 -10.05 -1.11
C ILE A 107 2.52 -8.91 -1.63
N LEU A 108 1.26 -8.90 -1.18
CA LEU A 108 0.32 -7.79 -1.35
C LEU A 108 0.12 -7.04 -0.03
N ILE A 109 0.07 -5.71 -0.13
CA ILE A 109 -0.31 -4.80 0.94
C ILE A 109 -1.45 -3.93 0.44
N THR A 110 -2.46 -3.63 1.27
CA THR A 110 -3.56 -2.75 0.90
C THR A 110 -4.23 -2.13 2.14
N HIS A 111 -5.31 -1.38 1.95
CA HIS A 111 -6.13 -0.80 3.02
C HIS A 111 -6.84 -1.86 3.89
N TRP A 112 -7.14 -1.48 5.13
CA TRP A 112 -8.09 -2.20 5.96
C TRP A 112 -9.51 -2.08 5.38
N LYS A 113 -10.33 -3.10 5.62
CA LYS A 113 -11.70 -3.19 5.05
C LYS A 113 -12.69 -2.16 5.59
N ASN A 114 -12.46 -1.66 6.79
CA ASN A 114 -13.34 -0.70 7.47
C ASN A 114 -12.68 0.67 7.49
N SER A 115 -13.14 1.58 6.67
CA SER A 115 -12.61 2.94 6.56
C SER A 115 -13.75 3.95 6.55
N MET A 116 -13.48 5.17 7.04
CA MET A 116 -14.37 6.30 6.82
C MET A 116 -14.36 6.75 5.36
N HIS A 117 -13.29 6.48 4.61
CA HIS A 117 -13.19 6.80 3.20
C HIS A 117 -13.71 5.63 2.34
N LYS A 118 -14.73 5.90 1.53
CA LYS A 118 -15.36 4.89 0.66
C LYS A 118 -14.33 4.17 -0.21
N ASP A 119 -13.42 4.91 -0.85
CA ASP A 119 -12.47 4.33 -1.80
C ASP A 119 -11.45 3.41 -1.12
N HIS A 120 -11.07 3.66 0.14
CA HIS A 120 -10.22 2.73 0.91
C HIS A 120 -10.89 1.39 1.11
N SER A 121 -12.15 1.39 1.60
CA SER A 121 -12.93 0.16 1.78
C SER A 121 -13.17 -0.56 0.45
N THR A 122 -13.40 0.19 -0.63
CA THR A 122 -13.58 -0.36 -1.98
C THR A 122 -12.28 -0.97 -2.50
N THR A 123 -11.15 -0.28 -2.36
CA THR A 123 -9.82 -0.80 -2.74
C THR A 123 -9.49 -2.08 -1.97
N SER A 124 -9.77 -2.13 -0.66
CA SER A 124 -9.58 -3.34 0.14
C SER A 124 -10.32 -4.53 -0.45
N ARG A 125 -11.61 -4.38 -0.79
CA ARG A 125 -12.42 -5.45 -1.41
C ARG A 125 -11.88 -5.83 -2.79
N ILE A 126 -11.58 -4.84 -3.63
CA ILE A 126 -11.01 -5.07 -4.96
C ILE A 126 -9.74 -5.91 -4.87
N VAL A 127 -8.81 -5.59 -3.96
CA VAL A 127 -7.53 -6.31 -3.83
C VAL A 127 -7.73 -7.75 -3.34
N VAL A 128 -8.63 -7.97 -2.39
CA VAL A 128 -8.96 -9.32 -1.90
C VAL A 128 -9.51 -10.19 -3.04
N ASP A 129 -10.49 -9.68 -3.78
CA ASP A 129 -11.10 -10.40 -4.91
C ASP A 129 -10.10 -10.56 -6.06
N ALA A 130 -9.30 -9.54 -6.36
CA ALA A 130 -8.28 -9.59 -7.41
C ALA A 130 -7.19 -10.62 -7.12
N GLN A 131 -6.75 -10.79 -5.87
CA GLN A 131 -5.82 -11.85 -5.47
C GLN A 131 -6.40 -13.22 -5.77
N PHE A 132 -7.67 -13.44 -5.45
CA PHE A 132 -8.38 -14.67 -5.76
C PHE A 132 -8.42 -14.92 -7.27
N TYR A 133 -8.86 -13.94 -8.06
CA TYR A 133 -8.94 -14.06 -9.53
C TYR A 133 -7.56 -14.26 -10.17
N ALA A 134 -6.54 -13.57 -9.69
CA ALA A 134 -5.18 -13.71 -10.17
C ALA A 134 -4.63 -15.15 -9.94
N GLY A 135 -4.98 -15.79 -8.83
CA GLY A 135 -4.49 -17.12 -8.45
C GLY A 135 -5.14 -18.27 -9.20
N ILE A 136 -6.31 -18.08 -9.82
CA ILE A 136 -7.10 -19.16 -10.41
C ILE A 136 -6.90 -19.24 -11.93
N LYS A 137 -6.42 -20.37 -12.41
CA LYS A 137 -6.18 -20.63 -13.86
C LYS A 137 -7.45 -20.54 -14.72
N GLY A 138 -8.62 -20.87 -14.16
CA GLY A 138 -9.90 -20.84 -14.88
C GLY A 138 -10.37 -19.44 -15.27
N PHE A 139 -9.82 -18.37 -14.66
CA PHE A 139 -9.99 -17.02 -15.17
C PHE A 139 -8.97 -16.78 -16.30
N GLU A 140 -9.44 -16.92 -17.54
CA GLU A 140 -8.61 -16.70 -18.73
C GLU A 140 -8.24 -15.23 -18.87
N ARG A 141 -6.97 -14.91 -18.68
CA ARG A 141 -6.36 -13.58 -18.77
C ARG A 141 -5.09 -13.68 -19.60
N GLU A 142 -4.55 -12.55 -20.06
CA GLU A 142 -3.35 -12.47 -20.88
C GLU A 142 -2.13 -13.16 -20.22
N ASN A 143 -1.93 -12.89 -18.93
CA ASN A 143 -0.82 -13.45 -18.16
C ASN A 143 -1.25 -14.72 -17.39
N PRO A 144 -0.33 -15.70 -17.21
CA PRO A 144 -0.61 -16.91 -16.43
C PRO A 144 -1.01 -16.61 -14.99
N ALA A 145 -1.81 -17.48 -14.39
CA ALA A 145 -2.22 -17.36 -13.01
C ALA A 145 -1.02 -17.22 -12.06
N HIS A 146 -1.14 -16.30 -11.10
CA HIS A 146 -0.15 -16.05 -10.09
C HIS A 146 -0.82 -15.77 -8.74
N PHE A 147 -0.38 -16.46 -7.68
CA PHE A 147 -0.86 -16.24 -6.32
C PHE A 147 0.20 -15.49 -5.51
N ALA A 148 -0.19 -14.36 -4.92
CA ALA A 148 0.64 -13.58 -3.99
C ALA A 148 0.21 -13.85 -2.54
N GLY A 149 1.14 -13.78 -1.59
CA GLY A 149 0.84 -13.85 -0.16
C GLY A 149 0.18 -12.55 0.36
N GLY A 150 -0.54 -12.64 1.46
CA GLY A 150 -1.34 -11.54 2.02
C GLY A 150 -2.80 -11.62 1.53
N PRO A 151 -3.53 -10.49 1.32
CA PRO A 151 -3.01 -9.15 1.55
C PRO A 151 -2.78 -8.86 3.04
N TYR A 152 -1.73 -8.08 3.32
CA TYR A 152 -1.52 -7.44 4.61
C TYR A 152 -2.23 -6.08 4.59
N PHE A 153 -3.02 -5.81 5.61
CA PHE A 153 -3.80 -4.58 5.69
C PHE A 153 -3.05 -3.54 6.51
N ALA A 154 -2.67 -2.42 5.86
CA ALA A 154 -1.90 -1.37 6.49
C ALA A 154 -2.72 -0.56 7.51
N GLU A 155 -2.05 -0.10 8.57
CA GLU A 155 -2.66 0.75 9.60
C GLU A 155 -2.80 2.18 9.09
N ASN A 156 -4.04 2.69 9.05
CA ASN A 156 -4.34 4.04 8.60
C ASN A 156 -5.22 4.74 9.66
N TRP A 157 -5.01 6.05 9.89
CA TRP A 157 -5.79 6.85 10.82
C TRP A 157 -7.28 6.93 10.46
N GLU A 158 -7.62 6.76 9.18
CA GLU A 158 -8.99 6.74 8.67
C GLU A 158 -9.68 5.39 8.83
N ASP A 159 -8.92 4.35 9.16
CA ASP A 159 -9.36 2.95 9.18
C ASP A 159 -9.33 2.31 10.59
N PRO A 160 -9.66 3.07 11.71
CA PRO A 160 -9.41 2.56 13.06
C PRO A 160 -10.42 1.48 13.50
N TYR A 161 -11.59 1.42 12.85
CA TYR A 161 -12.66 0.53 13.30
C TYR A 161 -12.29 -0.94 13.10
N ASP A 162 -12.25 -1.67 14.22
CA ASP A 162 -11.91 -3.10 14.30
C ASP A 162 -10.54 -3.49 13.71
N PHE A 163 -9.66 -2.51 13.51
CA PHE A 163 -8.28 -2.76 13.11
C PHE A 163 -7.51 -3.38 14.29
N LYS A 164 -6.93 -4.55 14.07
CA LYS A 164 -6.13 -5.25 15.08
C LYS A 164 -4.74 -5.52 14.52
N PRO A 165 -3.71 -4.79 14.96
CA PRO A 165 -2.33 -5.06 14.58
C PRO A 165 -1.97 -6.51 14.91
N TYR A 166 -1.40 -7.22 13.94
CA TYR A 166 -0.98 -8.61 14.11
C TYR A 166 0.46 -8.84 13.63
N THR A 167 0.81 -8.31 12.46
CA THR A 167 2.15 -8.43 11.90
C THR A 167 2.88 -7.10 12.06
N TYR A 168 4.02 -7.12 12.72
CA TYR A 168 4.89 -5.96 12.91
C TYR A 168 6.15 -6.13 12.10
N ILE A 169 6.45 -5.16 11.25
CA ILE A 169 7.66 -5.15 10.42
C ILE A 169 8.62 -4.07 10.95
N ASP A 170 9.83 -4.48 11.31
CA ASP A 170 10.91 -3.57 11.69
C ASP A 170 11.34 -2.75 10.48
N ILE A 171 11.17 -1.44 10.56
CA ILE A 171 11.54 -0.47 9.52
C ILE A 171 12.77 0.36 9.90
N SER A 172 13.49 -0.02 10.93
CA SER A 172 14.56 0.81 11.50
C SER A 172 15.64 1.18 10.48
N LYS A 173 15.97 0.29 9.54
CA LYS A 173 16.97 0.54 8.49
C LYS A 173 16.40 1.34 7.31
N GLY A 174 15.12 1.13 6.97
CA GLY A 174 14.44 1.82 5.87
C GLY A 174 13.89 3.20 6.26
N TYR A 175 13.83 3.51 7.56
CA TYR A 175 13.16 4.69 8.08
C TYR A 175 13.63 6.01 7.45
N LEU A 176 14.94 6.24 7.38
CA LEU A 176 15.48 7.49 6.82
C LEU A 176 15.15 7.62 5.32
N LEU A 177 15.24 6.53 4.57
CA LEU A 177 14.87 6.52 3.15
C LEU A 177 13.38 6.83 2.98
N TRP A 178 12.52 6.23 3.81
CA TRP A 178 11.09 6.53 3.81
C TRP A 178 10.79 8.01 4.09
N VAL A 179 11.41 8.59 5.13
CA VAL A 179 11.24 10.01 5.47
C VAL A 179 11.66 10.93 4.32
N GLU A 180 12.79 10.64 3.67
CA GLU A 180 13.25 11.43 2.52
C GLU A 180 12.31 11.27 1.32
N ALA A 181 11.81 10.06 1.05
CA ALA A 181 10.87 9.81 -0.02
C ALA A 181 9.52 10.51 0.21
N LEU A 182 9.02 10.56 1.46
CA LEU A 182 7.78 11.25 1.81
C LEU A 182 7.81 12.75 1.49
N LYS A 183 8.98 13.38 1.45
CA LYS A 183 9.13 14.80 1.04
C LYS A 183 8.71 15.05 -0.42
N LYS A 184 8.60 14.00 -1.24
CA LYS A 184 8.11 14.08 -2.61
C LYS A 184 6.60 14.24 -2.69
N ILE A 185 5.89 13.86 -1.65
CA ILE A 185 4.42 13.95 -1.58
C ILE A 185 4.04 15.26 -0.89
N TRP A 186 3.60 16.23 -1.68
CA TRP A 186 3.37 17.61 -1.22
C TRP A 186 2.46 17.72 -0.01
N PHE A 187 1.31 17.02 0.00
CA PHE A 187 0.35 17.15 1.09
C PHE A 187 0.87 16.62 2.43
N VAL A 188 1.81 15.70 2.41
CA VAL A 188 2.36 15.09 3.64
C VAL A 188 2.99 16.14 4.54
N THR A 189 3.63 17.16 3.94
CA THR A 189 4.30 18.23 4.68
C THR A 189 3.56 19.58 4.63
N ASN A 190 2.59 19.74 3.74
CA ASN A 190 1.92 21.02 3.49
C ASN A 190 0.42 21.03 3.88
N SER A 191 -0.16 19.87 4.22
CA SER A 191 -1.54 19.85 4.67
C SER A 191 -1.74 20.62 5.96
N THR A 192 -2.79 21.46 5.99
CA THR A 192 -3.20 22.22 7.18
C THR A 192 -4.33 21.54 7.96
N SER A 193 -5.00 20.55 7.35
CA SER A 193 -6.12 19.85 7.96
C SER A 193 -5.68 18.67 8.85
N PHE A 194 -4.60 17.98 8.47
CA PHE A 194 -4.06 16.87 9.23
C PHE A 194 -2.53 16.84 9.11
N LYS A 195 -1.85 16.56 10.21
CA LYS A 195 -0.38 16.50 10.26
C LYS A 195 0.10 15.09 9.92
N TYR A 196 0.08 14.76 8.63
CA TYR A 196 0.35 13.40 8.15
C TYR A 196 1.72 12.88 8.57
N PHE A 197 2.77 13.66 8.34
CA PHE A 197 4.12 13.23 8.67
C PHE A 197 4.28 12.96 10.17
N GLU A 198 3.88 13.91 11.02
CA GLU A 198 4.00 13.80 12.48
C GLU A 198 3.20 12.60 13.02
N TYR A 199 2.01 12.36 12.46
CA TYR A 199 1.18 11.23 12.87
C TYR A 199 1.88 9.89 12.58
N TYR A 200 2.31 9.66 11.32
CA TYR A 200 2.92 8.38 10.93
C TYR A 200 4.34 8.21 11.49
N ASP A 201 5.08 9.30 11.72
CA ASP A 201 6.34 9.26 12.47
C ASP A 201 6.11 8.77 13.91
N ALA A 202 5.15 9.37 14.61
CA ALA A 202 4.79 8.98 15.97
C ALA A 202 4.26 7.54 16.02
N LEU A 203 3.37 7.16 15.10
CA LEU A 203 2.81 5.81 15.02
C LEU A 203 3.93 4.77 14.82
N SER A 204 4.91 5.05 13.96
CA SER A 204 6.04 4.14 13.74
C SER A 204 6.89 3.93 15.00
N LYS A 205 7.01 4.94 15.87
CA LYS A 205 7.66 4.81 17.18
C LYS A 205 6.86 3.94 18.13
N ILE A 206 5.54 4.19 18.22
CA ILE A 206 4.63 3.41 19.09
C ILE A 206 4.72 1.93 18.71
N ARG A 207 4.55 1.62 17.43
CA ARG A 207 4.64 0.24 16.92
C ARG A 207 6.04 -0.35 17.09
N GLY A 208 7.08 0.49 16.99
CA GLY A 208 8.46 0.10 17.32
C GLY A 208 8.60 -0.32 18.78
N CYS A 209 8.07 0.45 19.73
CA CYS A 209 8.09 0.09 21.16
C CYS A 209 7.41 -1.25 21.41
N GLU A 210 6.23 -1.48 20.85
CA GLU A 210 5.50 -2.76 20.98
C GLU A 210 6.32 -3.93 20.40
N ALA A 211 6.99 -3.73 19.27
CA ALA A 211 7.83 -4.73 18.62
C ALA A 211 9.24 -4.85 19.22
N ARG A 212 9.60 -4.04 20.22
CA ARG A 212 10.96 -3.93 20.79
C ARG A 212 12.02 -3.54 19.74
N LYS A 213 11.64 -2.62 18.85
CA LYS A 213 12.46 -2.06 17.77
C LYS A 213 12.46 -0.54 17.86
N SER A 214 13.36 0.14 17.17
CA SER A 214 13.35 1.61 17.14
C SER A 214 12.15 2.16 16.36
N ARG A 215 11.75 1.48 15.31
CA ARG A 215 10.63 1.81 14.42
C ARG A 215 9.99 0.55 13.87
N ALA A 216 8.66 0.54 13.76
CA ALA A 216 7.92 -0.51 13.07
C ALA A 216 6.67 0.04 12.41
N GLN A 217 6.19 -0.65 11.39
CA GLN A 217 4.83 -0.50 10.88
C GLN A 217 4.05 -1.79 11.17
N ALA A 218 2.75 -1.65 11.45
CA ALA A 218 1.89 -2.76 11.82
C ALA A 218 0.81 -2.99 10.77
N PHE A 219 0.45 -4.26 10.64
CA PHE A 219 -0.53 -4.72 9.66
C PHE A 219 -1.53 -5.65 10.34
N ALA A 220 -2.79 -5.51 9.98
CA ALA A 220 -3.78 -6.54 10.23
C ALA A 220 -3.67 -7.63 9.16
N VAL A 221 -4.16 -8.82 9.49
CA VAL A 221 -4.34 -9.94 8.56
C VAL A 221 -5.79 -10.38 8.60
N ASP A 222 -6.27 -11.02 7.53
CA ASP A 222 -7.61 -11.61 7.55
C ASP A 222 -7.66 -12.68 8.64
N PRO A 223 -8.64 -12.63 9.58
CA PRO A 223 -8.79 -13.63 10.62
C PRO A 223 -8.88 -15.07 10.07
N LEU A 224 -9.43 -15.26 8.87
CA LEU A 224 -9.50 -16.57 8.21
C LEU A 224 -8.14 -17.07 7.74
N SER A 225 -7.16 -16.17 7.57
CA SER A 225 -5.78 -16.48 7.17
C SER A 225 -4.84 -16.70 8.35
N MET A 226 -5.28 -16.46 9.59
CA MET A 226 -4.49 -16.68 10.81
C MET A 226 -4.32 -18.17 11.09
N LYS A 227 -3.29 -18.78 10.50
CA LYS A 227 -3.00 -20.21 10.65
C LYS A 227 -1.54 -20.40 11.02
N GLN A 228 -1.26 -21.28 11.97
CA GLN A 228 0.07 -21.83 12.19
C GLN A 228 0.10 -23.26 11.67
N ILE A 229 1.05 -23.53 10.78
CA ILE A 229 1.33 -24.88 10.32
C ILE A 229 2.60 -25.34 11.04
N LYS A 230 2.50 -26.42 11.80
CA LYS A 230 3.62 -27.02 12.54
C LYS A 230 3.71 -28.49 12.18
N GLU A 231 4.93 -29.01 12.10
CA GLU A 231 5.18 -30.45 11.95
C GLU A 231 5.12 -31.18 13.30
N SER A 232 5.32 -30.42 14.40
CA SER A 232 5.22 -30.94 15.79
C SER A 232 4.96 -29.78 16.77
N PHE A 233 4.58 -30.11 18.00
CA PHE A 233 4.56 -29.18 19.14
C PHE A 233 5.93 -29.06 19.76
#